data_b9b12085b65333575fe7e4294e608828
#
_entry.id   b9b12085b65333575fe7e4294e608828
#
_cell.length_a   1.000
_cell.length_b   1.000
_cell.length_c   1.000
_cell.angle_alpha   90.00
_cell.angle_beta   90.00
_cell.angle_gamma   90.00
#
_symmetry.space_group_name_H-M   'P 1'
#
loop_
_entity.id
_entity.type
_entity.pdbx_description
1 polymer ?
#
loop_
_entity_poly.entity_id
_entity_poly.type
_entity_poly.pdbx_seq_one_letter_code
_entity_poly.pdbx_strand_id
1 'polypeptide(L)'
;MLNQYIDHTNLKPTATFEDITKLCQEAIKHKFYAVCINGNYLYHALALLGHTEIKIAVVAGFPLGSSTLNAKLNEISLLVDAGADEIDMVLNVGYMKSGLIKDIEAELAMSRVIAEDVCLKLIL
;
A
#
# COMPACT_ATOMS: atom_id res chain seq x y z
N MET A 1 9.89 -19.38 8.20
CA MET A 1 9.69 -18.50 9.35
C MET A 1 10.00 -17.07 9.04
N LEU A 2 11.21 -16.73 8.60
CA LEU A 2 11.54 -15.36 8.19
C LEU A 2 10.67 -14.87 7.03
N ASN A 3 10.28 -15.77 6.15
CA ASN A 3 9.39 -15.47 5.02
C ASN A 3 8.06 -14.82 5.44
N GLN A 4 7.56 -15.08 6.64
CA GLN A 4 6.32 -14.49 7.16
C GLN A 4 6.49 -13.03 7.63
N TYR A 5 7.69 -12.48 7.50
CA TYR A 5 8.01 -11.06 7.79
C TYR A 5 8.42 -10.29 6.53
N ILE A 6 8.17 -10.87 5.35
CA ILE A 6 8.59 -10.28 4.08
C ILE A 6 7.37 -9.82 3.28
N ASP A 7 7.37 -8.54 2.93
CA ASP A 7 6.50 -7.96 1.90
C ASP A 7 7.29 -7.93 0.59
N HIS A 8 7.02 -8.90 -0.28
CA HIS A 8 7.70 -8.99 -1.58
C HIS A 8 7.23 -7.87 -2.49
N THR A 9 8.14 -6.99 -2.89
CA THR A 9 7.82 -5.65 -3.37
C THR A 9 8.30 -5.40 -4.80
N ASN A 10 7.42 -4.83 -5.63
CA ASN A 10 7.78 -4.21 -6.90
C ASN A 10 6.96 -2.93 -7.10
N LEU A 11 7.59 -1.78 -6.92
CA LEU A 11 6.99 -0.44 -7.01
C LEU A 11 7.57 0.36 -8.18
N LYS A 12 8.25 -0.30 -9.11
CA LYS A 12 8.80 0.37 -10.29
C LYS A 12 7.67 0.93 -11.14
N PRO A 13 7.74 2.19 -11.56
CA PRO A 13 6.73 2.76 -12.46
C PRO A 13 6.68 2.06 -13.82
N THR A 14 7.73 1.33 -14.15
CA THR A 14 7.86 0.54 -15.38
C THR A 14 7.44 -0.92 -15.24
N ALA A 15 6.99 -1.35 -14.05
CA ALA A 15 6.54 -2.72 -13.83
C ALA A 15 5.37 -3.06 -14.76
N THR A 16 5.44 -4.24 -15.36
CA THR A 16 4.41 -4.76 -16.25
C THR A 16 3.49 -5.75 -15.54
N PHE A 17 2.38 -6.13 -16.17
CA PHE A 17 1.53 -7.22 -15.66
C PHE A 17 2.32 -8.52 -15.48
N GLU A 18 3.26 -8.81 -16.38
CA GLU A 18 4.11 -9.98 -16.28
C GLU A 18 5.03 -9.92 -15.06
N ASP A 19 5.62 -8.75 -14.77
CA ASP A 19 6.44 -8.54 -13.58
C ASP A 19 5.64 -8.78 -12.30
N ILE A 20 4.39 -8.30 -12.23
CA ILE A 20 3.53 -8.50 -11.07
C ILE A 20 3.07 -9.96 -10.95
N THR A 21 2.78 -10.63 -12.06
CA THR A 21 2.50 -12.06 -12.06
C THR A 21 3.67 -12.86 -11.48
N LYS A 22 4.89 -12.55 -11.90
CA LYS A 22 6.11 -13.16 -11.35
C LYS A 22 6.25 -12.90 -9.85
N LEU A 23 6.03 -11.65 -9.42
CA LEU A 23 6.06 -11.27 -8.00
C LEU A 23 5.09 -12.15 -7.18
N CYS A 24 3.85 -12.29 -7.64
CA CYS A 24 2.83 -13.09 -6.96
C CYS A 24 3.20 -14.59 -6.93
N GLN A 25 3.71 -15.11 -8.03
CA GLN A 25 4.16 -16.52 -8.11
C GLN A 25 5.33 -16.79 -7.15
N GLU A 26 6.28 -15.87 -7.06
CA GLU A 26 7.39 -15.96 -6.11
C GLU A 26 6.88 -15.91 -4.66
N ALA A 27 5.91 -15.03 -4.36
CA ALA A 27 5.31 -14.95 -3.04
C ALA A 27 4.62 -16.26 -2.64
N ILE A 28 3.90 -16.89 -3.56
CA ILE A 28 3.28 -18.20 -3.34
C ILE A 28 4.34 -19.27 -3.07
N LYS A 29 5.34 -19.33 -3.96
CA LYS A 29 6.42 -20.33 -3.89
C LYS A 29 7.19 -20.27 -2.57
N HIS A 30 7.51 -19.05 -2.12
CA HIS A 30 8.31 -18.84 -0.92
C HIS A 30 7.48 -18.60 0.34
N LYS A 31 6.15 -18.60 0.22
CA LYS A 31 5.21 -18.37 1.32
C LYS A 31 5.50 -17.06 2.06
N PHE A 32 5.71 -15.98 1.31
CA PHE A 32 5.88 -14.66 1.90
C PHE A 32 4.57 -14.18 2.54
N TYR A 33 4.70 -13.25 3.49
CA TYR A 33 3.54 -12.67 4.18
C TYR A 33 2.66 -11.86 3.23
N ALA A 34 3.27 -11.00 2.42
CA ALA A 34 2.55 -10.11 1.53
C ALA A 34 3.32 -9.85 0.22
N VAL A 35 2.60 -9.30 -0.75
CA VAL A 35 3.19 -8.54 -1.85
C VAL A 35 2.90 -7.06 -1.63
N CYS A 36 3.80 -6.19 -2.10
CA CYS A 36 3.60 -4.74 -2.07
C CYS A 36 3.71 -4.18 -3.47
N ILE A 37 2.67 -3.49 -3.92
CA ILE A 37 2.49 -3.05 -5.32
C ILE A 37 1.89 -1.66 -5.42
N ASN A 38 1.94 -1.06 -6.61
CA ASN A 38 1.16 0.11 -6.97
C ASN A 38 -0.31 -0.23 -7.21
N GLY A 39 -1.20 0.71 -6.96
CA GLY A 39 -2.64 0.50 -6.98
C GLY A 39 -3.23 0.06 -8.31
N ASN A 40 -2.59 0.42 -9.44
CA ASN A 40 -3.05 0.02 -10.77
C ASN A 40 -3.01 -1.50 -11.01
N TYR A 41 -2.27 -2.24 -10.17
CA TYR A 41 -2.16 -3.71 -10.26
C TYR A 41 -2.95 -4.46 -9.19
N LEU A 42 -3.75 -3.76 -8.37
CA LEU A 42 -4.48 -4.39 -7.28
C LEU A 42 -5.44 -5.49 -7.76
N TYR A 43 -6.25 -5.21 -8.78
CA TYR A 43 -7.17 -6.23 -9.31
C TYR A 43 -6.44 -7.44 -9.89
N HIS A 44 -5.30 -7.22 -10.53
CA HIS A 44 -4.49 -8.31 -11.06
C HIS A 44 -3.92 -9.19 -9.94
N ALA A 45 -3.39 -8.59 -8.89
CA ALA A 45 -2.90 -9.30 -7.72
C ALA A 45 -4.02 -10.05 -7.00
N LEU A 46 -5.20 -9.44 -6.85
CA LEU A 46 -6.37 -10.10 -6.25
C LEU A 46 -6.77 -11.36 -7.03
N ALA A 47 -6.75 -11.30 -8.36
CA ALA A 47 -7.05 -12.47 -9.20
C ALA A 47 -6.07 -13.63 -8.95
N LEU A 48 -4.81 -13.32 -8.67
CA LEU A 48 -3.75 -14.32 -8.46
C LEU A 48 -3.65 -14.81 -7.02
N LEU A 49 -3.95 -13.96 -6.04
CA LEU A 49 -3.70 -14.21 -4.62
C LEU A 49 -4.96 -14.31 -3.76
N GLY A 50 -6.14 -13.96 -4.30
CA GLY A 50 -7.37 -13.80 -3.52
C GLY A 50 -7.85 -15.07 -2.79
N HIS A 51 -7.40 -16.25 -3.19
CA HIS A 51 -7.69 -17.55 -2.55
C HIS A 51 -6.47 -18.10 -1.79
N THR A 52 -5.47 -17.27 -1.57
CA THR A 52 -4.31 -17.59 -0.73
C THR A 52 -4.35 -16.79 0.57
N GLU A 53 -3.46 -17.09 1.49
CA GLU A 53 -3.30 -16.31 2.73
C GLU A 53 -2.36 -15.10 2.56
N ILE A 54 -1.78 -14.92 1.38
CA ILE A 54 -0.84 -13.84 1.11
C ILE A 54 -1.59 -12.51 1.05
N LYS A 55 -1.15 -11.54 1.83
CA LYS A 55 -1.74 -10.21 1.88
C LYS A 55 -1.30 -9.37 0.69
N ILE A 56 -2.14 -8.43 0.32
CA ILE A 56 -1.82 -7.44 -0.72
C ILE A 56 -1.74 -6.07 -0.07
N ALA A 57 -0.52 -5.58 0.05
CA ALA A 57 -0.22 -4.21 0.49
C ALA A 57 -0.13 -3.31 -0.73
N VAL A 58 -0.75 -2.14 -0.66
CA VAL A 58 -0.77 -1.17 -1.75
C VAL A 58 -0.33 0.18 -1.24
N VAL A 59 0.58 0.83 -1.97
CA VAL A 59 1.06 2.17 -1.59
C VAL A 59 0.05 3.25 -1.93
N ALA A 60 0.01 4.30 -1.11
CA ALA A 60 -0.81 5.49 -1.32
C ALA A 60 0.02 6.77 -1.12
N GLY A 61 -0.20 7.76 -1.97
CA GLY A 61 0.63 8.98 -1.98
C GLY A 61 2.09 8.71 -2.30
N PHE A 62 2.38 7.63 -2.99
CA PHE A 62 3.73 7.13 -3.22
C PHE A 62 4.30 7.63 -4.56
N PRO A 63 5.59 7.98 -4.62
CA PRO A 63 6.56 7.93 -3.52
C PRO A 63 6.70 9.23 -2.73
N LEU A 64 6.08 10.33 -3.15
CA LEU A 64 6.42 11.68 -2.67
C LEU A 64 5.69 12.08 -1.38
N GLY A 65 4.50 11.54 -1.12
CA GLY A 65 3.67 11.92 0.03
C GLY A 65 3.15 13.36 -0.01
N SER A 66 3.35 14.09 -1.11
CA SER A 66 3.15 15.54 -1.22
C SER A 66 1.90 15.95 -1.99
N SER A 67 1.03 15.00 -2.32
CA SER A 67 -0.27 15.33 -2.91
C SER A 67 -1.19 15.98 -1.88
N THR A 68 -2.28 16.59 -2.35
CA THR A 68 -3.25 17.19 -1.42
C THR A 68 -3.86 16.12 -0.51
N LEU A 69 -4.31 16.54 0.66
CA LEU A 69 -4.96 15.64 1.62
C LEU A 69 -6.12 14.87 0.97
N ASN A 70 -7.00 15.57 0.27
CA ASN A 70 -8.16 14.94 -0.38
C ASN A 70 -7.75 13.90 -1.44
N ALA A 71 -6.68 14.15 -2.20
CA ALA A 71 -6.17 13.19 -3.16
C ALA A 71 -5.67 11.91 -2.49
N LYS A 72 -4.91 12.04 -1.40
CA LYS A 72 -4.46 10.88 -0.61
C LYS A 72 -5.63 10.10 -0.01
N LEU A 73 -6.57 10.78 0.63
CA LEU A 73 -7.72 10.14 1.27
C LEU A 73 -8.58 9.41 0.24
N ASN A 74 -8.79 10.02 -0.93
CA ASN A 74 -9.55 9.39 -2.01
C ASN A 74 -8.84 8.14 -2.55
N GLU A 75 -7.52 8.21 -2.74
CA GLU A 75 -6.74 7.05 -3.16
C GLU A 75 -6.86 5.90 -2.15
N ILE A 76 -6.70 6.19 -0.85
CA ILE A 76 -6.85 5.19 0.22
C ILE A 76 -8.25 4.56 0.18
N SER A 77 -9.30 5.37 0.08
CA SER A 77 -10.68 4.90 0.02
C SER A 77 -10.90 3.95 -1.17
N LEU A 78 -10.45 4.33 -2.36
CA LEU A 78 -10.57 3.49 -3.54
C LEU A 78 -9.83 2.16 -3.42
N LEU A 79 -8.64 2.18 -2.81
CA LEU A 79 -7.84 0.96 -2.62
C LEU A 79 -8.46 0.02 -1.59
N VAL A 80 -8.99 0.56 -0.50
CA VAL A 80 -9.71 -0.22 0.53
C VAL A 80 -10.96 -0.85 -0.07
N ASP A 81 -11.77 -0.06 -0.78
CA ASP A 81 -12.99 -0.53 -1.41
C ASP A 81 -12.72 -1.60 -2.48
N ALA A 82 -11.58 -1.51 -3.15
CA ALA A 82 -11.14 -2.48 -4.16
C ALA A 82 -10.59 -3.78 -3.57
N GLY A 83 -10.34 -3.85 -2.26
CA GLY A 83 -9.95 -5.08 -1.58
C GLY A 83 -8.49 -5.19 -1.16
N ALA A 84 -7.74 -4.09 -1.05
CA ALA A 84 -6.41 -4.11 -0.46
C ALA A 84 -6.47 -4.58 0.99
N ASP A 85 -5.53 -5.43 1.40
CA ASP A 85 -5.43 -5.91 2.78
C ASP A 85 -4.67 -4.90 3.67
N GLU A 86 -3.70 -4.22 3.09
CA GLU A 86 -2.86 -3.24 3.79
C GLU A 86 -2.64 -2.01 2.91
N ILE A 87 -2.61 -0.85 3.53
CA ILE A 87 -2.30 0.43 2.86
C ILE A 87 -1.01 0.98 3.45
N ASP A 88 -0.03 1.23 2.58
CA ASP A 88 1.25 1.83 2.94
C ASP A 88 1.25 3.28 2.42
N MET A 89 0.88 4.23 3.27
CA MET A 89 0.81 5.64 2.89
C MET A 89 2.11 6.37 3.18
N VAL A 90 2.49 7.30 2.31
CA VAL A 90 3.71 8.09 2.49
C VAL A 90 3.43 9.34 3.32
N LEU A 91 4.30 9.57 4.32
CA LEU A 91 4.29 10.79 5.14
C LEU A 91 4.45 12.04 4.27
N ASN A 92 3.72 13.11 4.60
CA ASN A 92 4.01 14.41 4.01
C ASN A 92 5.29 14.98 4.61
N VAL A 93 6.41 14.70 3.97
CA VAL A 93 7.75 15.07 4.47
C VAL A 93 7.91 16.59 4.56
N GLY A 94 7.37 17.32 3.58
CA GLY A 94 7.41 18.79 3.59
C GLY A 94 6.71 19.39 4.82
N TYR A 95 5.55 18.84 5.18
CA TYR A 95 4.82 19.26 6.38
C TYR A 95 5.60 18.92 7.66
N MET A 96 6.20 17.72 7.70
CA MET A 96 7.03 17.31 8.84
C MET A 96 8.21 18.27 9.03
N LYS A 97 8.93 18.59 7.96
CA LYS A 97 10.06 19.53 7.99
C LYS A 97 9.64 20.95 8.35
N SER A 98 8.43 21.34 8.01
CA SER A 98 7.86 22.65 8.34
C SER A 98 7.29 22.72 9.76
N GLY A 99 7.32 21.61 10.51
CA GLY A 99 6.79 21.55 11.87
C GLY A 99 5.27 21.55 11.96
N LEU A 100 4.57 21.23 10.86
CA LEU A 100 3.10 21.18 10.78
C LEU A 100 2.56 19.87 11.36
N ILE A 101 2.86 19.60 12.62
CA ILE A 101 2.55 18.33 13.29
C ILE A 101 1.04 18.09 13.35
N LYS A 102 0.26 19.13 13.64
CA LYS A 102 -1.21 19.00 13.71
C LYS A 102 -1.85 18.61 12.37
N ASP A 103 -1.29 19.11 11.27
CA ASP A 103 -1.75 18.75 9.93
C ASP A 103 -1.44 17.29 9.63
N ILE A 104 -0.28 16.80 10.06
CA ILE A 104 0.10 15.39 9.94
C ILE A 104 -0.81 14.52 10.79
N GLU A 105 -1.04 14.90 12.04
CA GLU A 105 -1.95 14.17 12.94
C GLU A 105 -3.36 14.08 12.34
N ALA A 106 -3.86 15.17 11.76
CA ALA A 106 -5.17 15.19 11.10
C ALA A 106 -5.20 14.26 9.88
N GLU A 107 -4.16 14.29 9.05
CA GLU A 107 -4.04 13.39 7.89
C GLU A 107 -4.05 11.93 8.32
N LEU A 108 -3.28 11.58 9.35
CA LEU A 108 -3.21 10.22 9.87
C LEU A 108 -4.55 9.78 10.47
N ALA A 109 -5.21 10.64 11.24
CA ALA A 109 -6.50 10.35 11.85
C ALA A 109 -7.58 10.10 10.80
N MET A 110 -7.65 10.93 9.77
CA MET A 110 -8.60 10.77 8.67
C MET A 110 -8.30 9.50 7.85
N SER A 111 -7.03 9.24 7.58
CA SER A 111 -6.61 8.02 6.88
C SER A 111 -6.97 6.76 7.66
N ARG A 112 -6.80 6.80 9.01
CA ARG A 112 -7.16 5.68 9.87
C ARG A 112 -8.66 5.38 9.85
N VAL A 113 -9.49 6.42 9.83
CA VAL A 113 -10.95 6.25 9.74
C VAL A 113 -11.36 5.59 8.43
N ILE A 114 -10.80 6.06 7.30
CA ILE A 114 -11.11 5.48 5.99
C ILE A 114 -10.62 4.04 5.87
N ALA A 115 -9.46 3.74 6.43
CA ALA A 115 -8.82 2.42 6.38
C ALA A 115 -9.07 1.60 7.65
N GLU A 116 -10.19 1.81 8.39
CA GLU A 116 -10.40 1.23 9.71
C GLU A 116 -10.33 -0.30 9.74
N ASP A 117 -10.77 -0.96 8.67
CA ASP A 117 -10.83 -2.42 8.59
C ASP A 117 -9.57 -3.08 7.99
N VAL A 118 -8.56 -2.29 7.63
CA VAL A 118 -7.32 -2.78 7.05
C VAL A 118 -6.10 -2.31 7.84
N CYS A 119 -4.96 -2.96 7.62
CA CYS A 119 -3.70 -2.52 8.20
C CYS A 119 -3.26 -1.23 7.50
N LEU A 120 -3.01 -0.18 8.28
CA LEU A 120 -2.48 1.08 7.77
C LEU A 120 -1.05 1.24 8.28
N LYS A 121 -0.11 1.38 7.34
CA LYS A 121 1.31 1.61 7.65
C LYS A 121 1.73 2.98 7.11
N LEU A 122 2.64 3.63 7.79
CA LEU A 122 3.18 4.92 7.40
C LEU A 122 4.62 4.76 6.92
N ILE A 123 4.87 5.18 5.68
CA ILE A 123 6.23 5.24 5.13
C ILE A 123 6.85 6.59 5.54
N LEU A 124 7.98 6.52 6.24
CA LEU A 124 8.71 7.68 6.75
C LEU A 124 9.73 8.23 5.75
#